data_def6038feb861cc39e7fa3cec1ad375f
#
_entry.id   def6038feb861cc39e7fa3cec1ad375f
#
_cell.length_a   1.000
_cell.length_b   1.000
_cell.length_c   1.000
_cell.angle_alpha   90.00
_cell.angle_beta   90.00
_cell.angle_gamma   90.00
#
_symmetry.space_group_name_H-M   'P 1'
#
loop_
_entity.id
_entity.type
_entity.pdbx_description
1 polymer ?
#
loop_
_entity_poly.entity_id
_entity_poly.type
_entity_poly.pdbx_seq_one_letter_code
_entity_poly.pdbx_strand_id
1 'polypeptide(L)'
;MLAELRERDATGEIAEIYAEIRRLWAVPYVSSLQRHLATRPGWLPWTWAALGPVFTSGLAQTAAWRAAEGLVVPPLAPISREAFAVWGVDASGERAIRAICASFVRVSPVNLVLSGLLRRLLNGDRPAGTRVTARWVPPSSVGALPPLVEPAAMPAAQQAVLASLGTTVDGQPFVPGLYRMLAGWPAFLAHLATVLRPKLADPSTLAAGQRLLAAVDAEIPAVFAALPALPPAPPMPAEREFTAIRSALDTYRQTSPEMVVCGRMIGDALPEPERGESIR
;
A
#
# COMPACT_ATOMS: atom_id res chain seq x y z
N MET A 1 10.91 -8.19 -10.26
CA MET A 1 10.63 -7.31 -9.10
C MET A 1 11.07 -5.90 -9.48
N LEU A 2 10.25 -4.88 -9.22
CA LEU A 2 10.66 -3.49 -9.49
C LEU A 2 11.89 -3.14 -8.65
N ALA A 3 12.86 -2.43 -9.24
CA ALA A 3 13.97 -1.88 -8.48
C ALA A 3 13.43 -0.85 -7.48
N GLU A 4 13.96 -0.81 -6.27
CA GLU A 4 13.50 0.06 -5.19
C GLU A 4 14.70 0.68 -4.46
N LEU A 5 14.65 1.99 -4.20
CA LEU A 5 15.59 2.65 -3.30
C LEU A 5 15.10 2.43 -1.86
N ARG A 6 15.88 1.72 -1.05
CA ARG A 6 15.54 1.44 0.35
C ARG A 6 15.53 2.73 1.16
N GLU A 7 14.65 2.83 2.15
CA GLU A 7 14.53 4.04 2.97
C GLU A 7 15.84 4.42 3.68
N ARG A 8 16.60 3.42 4.17
CA ARG A 8 17.89 3.63 4.83
C ARG A 8 18.99 4.14 3.89
N ASP A 9 18.82 3.94 2.58
CA ASP A 9 19.79 4.33 1.56
C ASP A 9 19.41 5.67 0.89
N ALA A 10 18.24 6.22 1.24
CA ALA A 10 17.77 7.52 0.75
C ALA A 10 18.50 8.66 1.46
N THR A 11 18.92 9.68 0.69
CA THR A 11 19.61 10.86 1.19
C THR A 11 19.02 12.14 0.58
N GLY A 12 19.32 13.31 1.17
CA GLY A 12 18.88 14.60 0.67
C GLY A 12 17.39 14.70 0.45
N GLU A 13 16.98 15.31 -0.66
CA GLU A 13 15.58 15.54 -1.02
C GLU A 13 14.71 14.25 -1.01
N ILE A 14 15.26 13.12 -1.44
CA ILE A 14 14.53 11.85 -1.44
C ILE A 14 14.20 11.41 0.00
N ALA A 15 15.13 11.56 0.94
CA ALA A 15 14.90 11.22 2.33
C ALA A 15 13.83 12.15 2.97
N GLU A 16 13.83 13.42 2.62
CA GLU A 16 12.81 14.40 3.06
C GLU A 16 11.43 14.04 2.53
N ILE A 17 11.30 13.73 1.24
CA ILE A 17 10.05 13.28 0.63
C ILE A 17 9.57 11.98 1.29
N TYR A 18 10.45 11.03 1.57
CA TYR A 18 10.10 9.80 2.26
C TYR A 18 9.57 10.06 3.67
N ALA A 19 10.20 10.96 4.42
CA ALA A 19 9.73 11.35 5.75
C ALA A 19 8.35 11.99 5.70
N GLU A 20 8.11 12.86 4.72
CA GLU A 20 6.82 13.50 4.52
C GLU A 20 5.74 12.48 4.11
N ILE A 21 6.03 11.56 3.21
CA ILE A 21 5.12 10.48 2.81
C ILE A 21 4.72 9.65 4.03
N ARG A 22 5.67 9.17 4.86
CA ARG A 22 5.34 8.40 6.07
C ARG A 22 4.38 9.17 6.98
N ARG A 23 4.66 10.43 7.21
CA ARG A 23 3.81 11.30 8.03
C ARG A 23 2.41 11.43 7.45
N LEU A 24 2.30 11.73 6.15
CA LEU A 24 1.03 12.00 5.48
C LEU A 24 0.19 10.74 5.23
N TRP A 25 0.81 9.58 4.98
CA TRP A 25 0.11 8.30 4.85
C TRP A 25 -0.20 7.68 6.22
N ALA A 26 0.36 8.24 7.29
CA ALA A 26 0.22 7.75 8.66
C ALA A 26 0.61 6.27 8.81
N VAL A 27 1.72 5.88 8.19
CA VAL A 27 2.32 4.54 8.26
C VAL A 27 3.84 4.67 8.44
N PRO A 28 4.51 3.70 9.08
CA PRO A 28 5.92 3.82 9.42
C PRO A 28 6.87 3.46 8.26
N TYR A 29 6.39 3.37 7.03
CA TYR A 29 7.20 2.99 5.86
C TYR A 29 6.78 3.70 4.59
N VAL A 30 7.65 3.67 3.57
CA VAL A 30 7.37 4.14 2.22
C VAL A 30 7.08 2.95 1.31
N SER A 31 6.00 3.00 0.56
CA SER A 31 5.57 1.90 -0.31
C SER A 31 6.49 1.72 -1.53
N SER A 32 6.44 0.52 -2.10
CA SER A 32 7.24 0.12 -3.28
C SER A 32 7.12 1.08 -4.45
N LEU A 33 5.95 1.67 -4.69
CA LEU A 33 5.74 2.61 -5.79
C LEU A 33 6.65 3.84 -5.67
N GLN A 34 6.67 4.51 -4.53
CA GLN A 34 7.51 5.69 -4.31
C GLN A 34 8.99 5.32 -4.29
N ARG A 35 9.33 4.17 -3.69
CA ARG A 35 10.71 3.66 -3.69
C ARG A 35 11.18 3.30 -5.09
N HIS A 36 10.28 2.81 -5.96
CA HIS A 36 10.60 2.60 -7.37
C HIS A 36 10.80 3.92 -8.12
N LEU A 37 9.91 4.90 -7.95
CA LEU A 37 10.08 6.23 -8.54
C LEU A 37 11.42 6.88 -8.15
N ALA A 38 11.87 6.65 -6.91
CA ALA A 38 13.15 7.16 -6.42
C ALA A 38 14.39 6.52 -7.06
N THR A 39 14.27 5.36 -7.71
CA THR A 39 15.39 4.76 -8.45
C THR A 39 15.67 5.45 -9.78
N ARG A 40 14.77 6.33 -10.22
CA ARG A 40 14.87 7.03 -11.49
C ARG A 40 15.12 8.52 -11.25
N PRO A 41 16.19 9.09 -11.81
CA PRO A 41 16.56 10.48 -11.56
C PRO A 41 15.40 11.44 -11.81
N GLY A 42 15.08 12.27 -10.82
CA GLY A 42 14.07 13.32 -10.90
C GLY A 42 12.60 12.86 -10.81
N TRP A 43 12.30 11.55 -10.91
CA TRP A 43 10.90 11.07 -10.96
C TRP A 43 10.15 11.29 -9.66
N LEU A 44 10.71 10.92 -8.52
CA LEU A 44 10.04 11.12 -7.24
C LEU A 44 9.92 12.61 -6.87
N PRO A 45 10.99 13.44 -6.98
CA PRO A 45 10.88 14.88 -6.76
C PRO A 45 9.85 15.56 -7.68
N TRP A 46 9.85 15.23 -8.97
CA TRP A 46 8.87 15.78 -9.91
C TRP A 46 7.44 15.36 -9.54
N THR A 47 7.22 14.07 -9.25
CA THR A 47 5.90 13.57 -8.83
C THR A 47 5.43 14.27 -7.56
N TRP A 48 6.34 14.47 -6.60
CA TRP A 48 6.01 15.12 -5.34
C TRP A 48 5.72 16.61 -5.50
N ALA A 49 6.50 17.32 -6.31
CA ALA A 49 6.25 18.71 -6.64
C ALA A 49 4.89 18.91 -7.33
N ALA A 50 4.53 17.99 -8.24
CA ALA A 50 3.27 18.06 -8.99
C ALA A 50 2.04 17.64 -8.15
N LEU A 51 2.14 16.57 -7.39
CA LEU A 51 1.00 15.94 -6.71
C LEU A 51 0.97 16.17 -5.19
N GLY A 52 2.10 16.52 -4.57
CA GLY A 52 2.22 16.77 -3.12
C GLY A 52 1.15 17.70 -2.53
N PRO A 53 0.71 18.77 -3.21
CA PRO A 53 -0.30 19.69 -2.67
C PRO A 53 -1.61 19.03 -2.24
N VAL A 54 -2.13 18.03 -2.96
CA VAL A 54 -3.38 17.33 -2.57
C VAL A 54 -3.17 16.32 -1.45
N PHE A 55 -1.93 15.88 -1.22
CA PHE A 55 -1.58 15.03 -0.09
C PHE A 55 -1.31 15.86 1.18
N THR A 56 -0.62 16.98 1.06
CA THR A 56 -0.39 17.89 2.21
C THR A 56 -1.67 18.50 2.74
N SER A 57 -2.67 18.71 1.90
CA SER A 57 -4.00 19.17 2.29
C SER A 57 -4.91 18.06 2.85
N GLY A 58 -4.52 16.79 2.75
CA GLY A 58 -5.32 15.64 3.17
C GLY A 58 -6.45 15.25 2.20
N LEU A 59 -6.62 15.98 1.11
CA LEU A 59 -7.71 15.72 0.16
C LEU A 59 -7.62 14.33 -0.47
N ALA A 60 -6.41 13.95 -0.92
CA ALA A 60 -6.17 12.66 -1.54
C ALA A 60 -6.37 11.49 -0.56
N GLN A 61 -5.90 11.63 0.69
CA GLN A 61 -6.08 10.61 1.72
C GLN A 61 -7.55 10.46 2.10
N THR A 62 -8.26 11.57 2.30
CA THR A 62 -9.69 11.55 2.63
C THR A 62 -10.50 10.87 1.53
N ALA A 63 -10.23 11.17 0.26
CA ALA A 63 -10.86 10.52 -0.88
C ALA A 63 -10.56 9.01 -0.93
N ALA A 64 -9.29 8.62 -0.75
CA ALA A 64 -8.86 7.23 -0.74
C ALA A 64 -9.52 6.41 0.39
N TRP A 65 -9.54 6.94 1.60
CA TRP A 65 -10.11 6.24 2.76
C TRP A 65 -11.62 6.13 2.66
N ARG A 66 -12.30 7.18 2.19
CA ARG A 66 -13.74 7.13 1.91
C ARG A 66 -14.09 6.06 0.89
N ALA A 67 -13.32 5.95 -0.21
CA ALA A 67 -13.52 4.90 -1.21
C ALA A 67 -13.32 3.48 -0.64
N ALA A 68 -12.47 3.31 0.37
CA ALA A 68 -12.21 2.04 1.02
C ALA A 68 -13.15 1.74 2.20
N GLU A 69 -13.81 2.73 2.80
CA GLU A 69 -14.63 2.58 4.01
C GLU A 69 -15.78 1.60 3.81
N GLY A 70 -16.49 1.72 2.70
CA GLY A 70 -17.63 0.86 2.33
C GLY A 70 -17.25 -0.49 1.73
N LEU A 71 -15.96 -0.86 1.70
CA LEU A 71 -15.54 -2.11 1.10
C LEU A 71 -16.02 -3.32 1.89
N VAL A 72 -16.90 -4.11 1.29
CA VAL A 72 -17.32 -5.41 1.82
C VAL A 72 -16.44 -6.50 1.25
N VAL A 73 -15.82 -7.29 2.13
CA VAL A 73 -14.94 -8.41 1.77
C VAL A 73 -15.55 -9.75 2.20
N PRO A 74 -15.26 -10.86 1.50
CA PRO A 74 -15.65 -12.19 1.96
C PRO A 74 -14.99 -12.50 3.31
N PRO A 75 -15.73 -13.08 4.28
CA PRO A 75 -15.14 -13.39 5.57
C PRO A 75 -14.17 -14.58 5.50
N LEU A 76 -13.17 -14.55 6.37
CA LEU A 76 -12.42 -15.73 6.79
C LEU A 76 -13.03 -16.30 8.08
N ALA A 77 -12.74 -17.57 8.37
CA ALA A 77 -13.06 -18.14 9.67
C ALA A 77 -12.36 -17.35 10.79
N PRO A 78 -13.05 -17.05 11.90
CA PRO A 78 -12.42 -16.39 13.04
C PRO A 78 -11.24 -17.18 13.58
N ILE A 79 -10.17 -16.49 13.91
CA ILE A 79 -8.95 -17.06 14.51
C ILE A 79 -9.05 -16.91 16.02
N SER A 80 -8.86 -18.01 16.76
CA SER A 80 -8.85 -17.95 18.21
C SER A 80 -7.47 -17.62 18.78
N ARG A 81 -7.42 -17.13 20.03
CA ARG A 81 -6.14 -16.90 20.72
C ARG A 81 -5.39 -18.18 20.99
N GLU A 82 -6.10 -19.28 21.22
CA GLU A 82 -5.49 -20.59 21.39
C GLU A 82 -4.78 -21.05 20.10
N ALA A 83 -5.37 -20.77 18.93
CA ALA A 83 -4.72 -21.03 17.64
C ALA A 83 -3.44 -20.20 17.51
N PHE A 84 -3.45 -18.92 17.87
CA PHE A 84 -2.26 -18.08 17.88
C PHE A 84 -1.19 -18.64 18.82
N ALA A 85 -1.54 -19.06 20.04
CA ALA A 85 -0.60 -19.65 20.98
C ALA A 85 0.07 -20.92 20.40
N VAL A 86 -0.72 -21.78 19.73
CA VAL A 86 -0.20 -22.98 19.05
C VAL A 86 0.75 -22.62 17.91
N TRP A 87 0.49 -21.52 17.19
CA TRP A 87 1.35 -21.03 16.11
C TRP A 87 2.56 -20.22 16.60
N GLY A 88 2.74 -20.06 17.90
CA GLY A 88 3.83 -19.26 18.46
C GLY A 88 3.65 -17.75 18.29
N VAL A 89 2.42 -17.28 18.09
CA VAL A 89 2.07 -15.87 18.04
C VAL A 89 1.67 -15.42 19.45
N ASP A 90 2.55 -14.68 20.09
CA ASP A 90 2.27 -14.05 21.39
C ASP A 90 1.46 -12.74 21.22
N ALA A 91 1.14 -12.10 22.34
CA ALA A 91 0.39 -10.84 22.33
C ALA A 91 1.09 -9.72 21.52
N SER A 92 2.43 -9.70 21.51
CA SER A 92 3.18 -8.72 20.71
C SER A 92 3.08 -9.03 19.23
N GLY A 93 3.13 -10.32 18.85
CA GLY A 93 2.90 -10.82 17.50
C GLY A 93 1.49 -10.52 17.01
N GLU A 94 0.47 -10.73 17.84
CA GLU A 94 -0.92 -10.38 17.50
C GLU A 94 -1.04 -8.89 17.16
N ARG A 95 -0.49 -8.01 18.01
CA ARG A 95 -0.49 -6.57 17.76
C ARG A 95 0.25 -6.22 16.46
N ALA A 96 1.39 -6.84 16.20
CA ALA A 96 2.16 -6.61 14.99
C ALA A 96 1.40 -7.08 13.73
N ILE A 97 0.77 -8.25 13.76
CA ILE A 97 -0.07 -8.76 12.65
C ILE A 97 -1.23 -7.80 12.38
N ARG A 98 -1.91 -7.35 13.42
CA ARG A 98 -2.99 -6.37 13.32
C ARG A 98 -2.51 -5.05 12.73
N ALA A 99 -1.36 -4.54 13.17
CA ALA A 99 -0.75 -3.32 12.64
C ALA A 99 -0.33 -3.48 11.16
N ILE A 100 0.18 -4.64 10.76
CA ILE A 100 0.47 -4.95 9.35
C ILE A 100 -0.81 -4.85 8.53
N CYS A 101 -1.87 -5.56 8.89
CA CYS A 101 -3.14 -5.54 8.18
C CYS A 101 -3.70 -4.12 8.07
N ALA A 102 -3.77 -3.41 9.20
CA ALA A 102 -4.25 -2.02 9.25
C ALA A 102 -3.42 -1.08 8.37
N SER A 103 -2.10 -1.27 8.29
CA SER A 103 -1.24 -0.42 7.46
C SER A 103 -1.50 -0.62 5.97
N PHE A 104 -1.71 -1.84 5.50
CA PHE A 104 -2.04 -2.09 4.09
C PHE A 104 -3.44 -1.59 3.72
N VAL A 105 -4.42 -1.74 4.61
CA VAL A 105 -5.77 -1.18 4.43
C VAL A 105 -5.72 0.35 4.37
N ARG A 106 -4.83 0.99 5.12
CA ARG A 106 -4.66 2.45 5.15
C ARG A 106 -3.89 2.99 3.96
N VAL A 107 -2.74 2.37 3.62
CA VAL A 107 -1.79 2.95 2.66
C VAL A 107 -2.14 2.64 1.20
N SER A 108 -2.66 1.45 0.91
CA SER A 108 -2.85 1.02 -0.47
C SER A 108 -3.89 1.85 -1.23
N PRO A 109 -5.04 2.26 -0.66
CA PRO A 109 -5.96 3.17 -1.33
C PRO A 109 -5.33 4.53 -1.65
N VAL A 110 -4.50 5.08 -0.76
CA VAL A 110 -3.80 6.37 -0.98
C VAL A 110 -2.82 6.24 -2.14
N ASN A 111 -2.11 5.12 -2.23
CA ASN A 111 -1.22 4.84 -3.35
C ASN A 111 -1.98 4.60 -4.67
N LEU A 112 -3.19 4.05 -4.63
CA LEU A 112 -4.06 3.95 -5.81
C LEU A 112 -4.46 5.35 -6.30
N VAL A 113 -4.79 6.29 -5.40
CA VAL A 113 -5.01 7.70 -5.77
C VAL A 113 -3.75 8.30 -6.40
N LEU A 114 -2.57 8.16 -5.76
CA LEU A 114 -1.31 8.64 -6.32
C LEU A 114 -1.06 8.10 -7.74
N SER A 115 -1.22 6.79 -7.92
CA SER A 115 -1.01 6.14 -9.22
C SER A 115 -1.99 6.67 -10.28
N GLY A 116 -3.25 6.87 -9.93
CA GLY A 116 -4.28 7.42 -10.83
C GLY A 116 -3.99 8.85 -11.25
N LEU A 117 -3.61 9.72 -10.29
CA LEU A 117 -3.20 11.10 -10.56
C LEU A 117 -1.96 11.16 -11.47
N LEU A 118 -0.94 10.34 -11.16
CA LEU A 118 0.28 10.29 -11.98
C LEU A 118 0.00 9.80 -13.40
N ARG A 119 -0.88 8.81 -13.58
CA ARG A 119 -1.31 8.36 -14.92
C ARG A 119 -1.95 9.50 -15.73
N ARG A 120 -2.80 10.32 -15.11
CA ARG A 120 -3.40 11.48 -15.78
C ARG A 120 -2.33 12.47 -16.26
N LEU A 121 -1.35 12.79 -15.41
CA LEU A 121 -0.23 13.65 -15.81
C LEU A 121 0.56 13.07 -17.00
N LEU A 122 0.84 11.76 -16.96
CA LEU A 122 1.55 11.06 -18.04
C LEU A 122 0.73 10.94 -19.34
N ASN A 123 -0.59 11.02 -19.25
CA ASN A 123 -1.48 11.07 -20.41
C ASN A 123 -1.66 12.48 -20.98
N GLY A 124 -0.95 13.46 -20.44
CA GLY A 124 -1.00 14.84 -20.93
C GLY A 124 -2.02 15.74 -20.24
N ASP A 125 -2.82 15.22 -19.29
CA ASP A 125 -3.73 16.04 -18.51
C ASP A 125 -2.93 17.10 -17.72
N ARG A 126 -3.49 18.30 -17.63
CA ARG A 126 -2.88 19.41 -16.87
C ARG A 126 -3.89 19.97 -15.88
N PRO A 127 -3.54 19.99 -14.58
CA PRO A 127 -4.41 20.61 -13.59
C PRO A 127 -4.41 22.15 -13.77
N ALA A 128 -5.55 22.75 -13.48
CA ALA A 128 -5.74 24.20 -13.55
C ALA A 128 -6.40 24.76 -12.28
N GLY A 129 -6.43 23.99 -11.22
CA GLY A 129 -7.04 24.38 -9.95
C GLY A 129 -6.24 25.43 -9.19
N THR A 130 -6.84 25.96 -8.16
CA THR A 130 -6.19 26.85 -7.20
C THR A 130 -5.57 26.00 -6.08
N ARG A 131 -4.42 26.45 -5.56
CA ARG A 131 -3.73 25.73 -4.48
C ARG A 131 -4.65 25.62 -3.27
N VAL A 132 -4.87 24.38 -2.80
CA VAL A 132 -5.56 24.14 -1.54
C VAL A 132 -4.64 24.53 -0.39
N THR A 133 -5.07 25.50 0.43
CA THR A 133 -4.29 26.03 1.56
C THR A 133 -4.75 25.47 2.91
N ALA A 134 -5.68 24.54 2.91
CA ALA A 134 -6.18 23.93 4.14
C ALA A 134 -5.03 23.23 4.91
N ARG A 135 -4.92 23.56 6.19
CA ARG A 135 -3.99 22.89 7.09
C ARG A 135 -4.63 21.59 7.55
N TRP A 136 -4.12 20.48 7.06
CA TRP A 136 -4.56 19.14 7.46
C TRP A 136 -3.56 18.50 8.43
N VAL A 137 -4.09 17.84 9.44
CA VAL A 137 -3.30 17.06 10.40
C VAL A 137 -3.58 15.59 10.13
N PRO A 138 -2.58 14.79 9.73
CA PRO A 138 -2.79 13.37 9.52
C PRO A 138 -3.15 12.66 10.83
N PRO A 139 -3.88 11.55 10.77
CA PRO A 139 -4.12 10.72 11.96
C PRO A 139 -2.80 10.15 12.50
N SER A 140 -2.84 9.62 13.70
CA SER A 140 -1.70 8.90 14.27
C SER A 140 -1.26 7.77 13.36
N SER A 141 0.05 7.58 13.24
CA SER A 141 0.62 6.47 12.48
C SER A 141 0.20 5.15 13.11
N VAL A 142 0.00 4.12 12.29
CA VAL A 142 -0.05 2.74 12.80
C VAL A 142 1.26 2.42 13.53
N GLY A 143 1.19 1.54 14.52
CA GLY A 143 2.35 1.16 15.33
C GLY A 143 3.54 0.68 14.51
N ALA A 144 4.69 0.52 15.17
CA ALA A 144 5.88 0.01 14.53
C ALA A 144 5.62 -1.37 13.88
N LEU A 145 6.12 -1.54 12.66
CA LEU A 145 6.02 -2.80 11.93
C LEU A 145 7.32 -3.60 12.06
N PRO A 146 7.24 -4.92 12.07
CA PRO A 146 8.44 -5.75 12.02
C PRO A 146 9.19 -5.53 10.70
N PRO A 147 10.51 -5.77 10.69
CA PRO A 147 11.28 -5.68 9.46
C PRO A 147 10.77 -6.69 8.43
N LEU A 148 10.83 -6.29 7.16
CA LEU A 148 10.50 -7.18 6.05
C LEU A 148 11.52 -8.31 5.96
N VAL A 149 11.05 -9.54 6.04
CA VAL A 149 11.92 -10.72 5.88
C VAL A 149 12.23 -10.92 4.40
N GLU A 150 13.53 -11.00 4.08
CA GLU A 150 13.94 -11.29 2.71
C GLU A 150 13.70 -12.77 2.40
N PRO A 151 13.05 -13.13 1.27
CA PRO A 151 12.75 -14.53 0.97
C PRO A 151 13.98 -15.44 0.96
N ALA A 152 15.11 -14.94 0.48
CA ALA A 152 16.35 -15.70 0.45
C ALA A 152 16.90 -16.08 1.84
N ALA A 153 16.49 -15.38 2.90
CA ALA A 153 16.87 -15.68 4.28
C ALA A 153 15.92 -16.69 4.96
N MET A 154 14.83 -17.09 4.29
CA MET A 154 13.86 -18.04 4.85
C MET A 154 14.26 -19.49 4.55
N PRO A 155 13.86 -20.46 5.40
CA PRO A 155 13.92 -21.88 5.05
C PRO A 155 13.13 -22.21 3.78
N ALA A 156 13.57 -23.19 2.99
CA ALA A 156 12.94 -23.55 1.71
C ALA A 156 11.42 -23.85 1.82
N ALA A 157 11.01 -24.54 2.89
CA ALA A 157 9.59 -24.81 3.14
C ALA A 157 8.78 -23.51 3.34
N GLN A 158 9.31 -22.54 4.07
CA GLN A 158 8.66 -21.25 4.27
C GLN A 158 8.62 -20.43 2.98
N GLN A 159 9.69 -20.47 2.17
CA GLN A 159 9.70 -19.85 0.84
C GLN A 159 8.60 -20.43 -0.05
N ALA A 160 8.41 -21.75 -0.05
CA ALA A 160 7.36 -22.41 -0.83
C ALA A 160 5.95 -21.99 -0.38
N VAL A 161 5.71 -21.90 0.93
CA VAL A 161 4.44 -21.40 1.48
C VAL A 161 4.22 -19.95 1.05
N LEU A 162 5.22 -19.08 1.21
CA LEU A 162 5.11 -17.67 0.84
C LEU A 162 4.86 -17.52 -0.68
N ALA A 163 5.55 -18.29 -1.52
CA ALA A 163 5.36 -18.28 -2.97
C ALA A 163 3.95 -18.70 -3.38
N SER A 164 3.27 -19.57 -2.61
CA SER A 164 1.89 -20.00 -2.89
C SER A 164 0.84 -18.88 -2.72
N LEU A 165 1.18 -17.79 -2.04
CA LEU A 165 0.40 -16.55 -1.90
C LEU A 165 0.83 -15.48 -2.92
N GLY A 166 1.80 -15.80 -3.76
CA GLY A 166 2.27 -14.92 -4.82
C GLY A 166 1.40 -14.96 -6.07
N THR A 167 1.65 -14.03 -6.94
CA THR A 167 1.07 -13.94 -8.28
C THR A 167 2.17 -13.78 -9.32
N THR A 168 1.78 -13.69 -10.58
CA THR A 168 2.71 -13.39 -11.67
C THR A 168 2.44 -11.98 -12.18
N VAL A 169 3.49 -11.18 -12.29
CA VAL A 169 3.44 -9.83 -12.82
C VAL A 169 4.49 -9.72 -13.94
N ASP A 170 4.07 -9.34 -15.13
CA ASP A 170 4.93 -9.26 -16.32
C ASP A 170 5.75 -10.55 -16.55
N GLY A 171 5.11 -11.71 -16.33
CA GLY A 171 5.74 -13.03 -16.46
C GLY A 171 6.72 -13.40 -15.35
N GLN A 172 6.88 -12.56 -14.32
CA GLN A 172 7.79 -12.79 -13.19
C GLN A 172 7.03 -13.09 -11.89
N PRO A 173 7.51 -14.02 -11.06
CA PRO A 173 6.93 -14.26 -9.74
C PRO A 173 6.95 -12.99 -8.88
N PHE A 174 5.83 -12.66 -8.29
CA PHE A 174 5.66 -11.51 -7.41
C PHE A 174 4.96 -11.93 -6.12
N VAL A 175 5.56 -11.62 -4.99
CA VAL A 175 4.94 -11.82 -3.67
C VAL A 175 4.67 -10.47 -3.04
N PRO A 176 3.39 -10.13 -2.79
CA PRO A 176 2.99 -8.88 -2.17
C PRO A 176 3.60 -8.65 -0.78
N GLY A 177 3.84 -7.38 -0.46
CA GLY A 177 4.46 -6.96 0.80
C GLY A 177 3.73 -7.40 2.06
N LEU A 178 2.38 -7.48 2.01
CA LEU A 178 1.56 -7.98 3.11
C LEU A 178 2.02 -9.38 3.56
N TYR A 179 2.12 -10.31 2.63
CA TYR A 179 2.51 -11.70 2.95
C TYR A 179 3.98 -11.80 3.38
N ARG A 180 4.84 -10.98 2.79
CA ARG A 180 6.26 -10.91 3.18
C ARG A 180 6.45 -10.41 4.62
N MET A 181 5.64 -9.46 5.08
CA MET A 181 5.66 -9.01 6.49
C MET A 181 5.10 -10.08 7.42
N LEU A 182 4.03 -10.78 7.02
CA LEU A 182 3.43 -11.85 7.80
C LEU A 182 4.31 -13.12 7.87
N ALA A 183 5.32 -13.22 7.03
CA ALA A 183 6.28 -14.34 7.04
C ALA A 183 7.16 -14.38 8.30
N GLY A 184 7.14 -13.35 9.15
CA GLY A 184 7.74 -13.38 10.47
C GLY A 184 7.14 -14.45 11.41
N TRP A 185 5.92 -14.96 11.08
CA TRP A 185 5.24 -16.02 11.83
C TRP A 185 4.95 -17.22 10.89
N PRO A 186 5.91 -18.16 10.75
CA PRO A 186 5.83 -19.23 9.74
C PRO A 186 4.58 -20.11 9.83
N ALA A 187 4.16 -20.51 11.05
CA ALA A 187 2.99 -21.35 11.26
C ALA A 187 1.69 -20.59 10.93
N PHE A 188 1.60 -19.31 11.31
CA PHE A 188 0.50 -18.44 10.92
C PHE A 188 0.46 -18.22 9.40
N LEU A 189 1.61 -17.98 8.77
CA LEU A 189 1.70 -17.86 7.30
C LEU A 189 1.21 -19.14 6.60
N ALA A 190 1.55 -20.31 7.10
CA ALA A 190 1.10 -21.60 6.56
C ALA A 190 -0.44 -21.74 6.68
N HIS A 191 -1.00 -21.37 7.83
CA HIS A 191 -2.47 -21.29 7.99
C HIS A 191 -3.09 -20.32 6.97
N LEU A 192 -2.55 -19.10 6.86
CA LEU A 192 -3.04 -18.11 5.90
C LEU A 192 -2.97 -18.66 4.46
N ALA A 193 -1.89 -19.31 4.06
CA ALA A 193 -1.80 -19.91 2.75
C ALA A 193 -2.92 -20.93 2.48
N THR A 194 -3.32 -21.69 3.50
CA THR A 194 -4.42 -22.65 3.39
C THR A 194 -5.77 -21.98 3.20
N VAL A 195 -6.05 -20.90 3.95
CA VAL A 195 -7.38 -20.26 3.93
C VAL A 195 -7.52 -19.16 2.88
N LEU A 196 -6.43 -18.46 2.54
CA LEU A 196 -6.46 -17.37 1.55
C LEU A 196 -6.33 -17.87 0.11
N ARG A 197 -5.49 -18.87 -0.16
CA ARG A 197 -5.25 -19.34 -1.53
C ARG A 197 -6.55 -19.64 -2.31
N PRO A 198 -7.54 -20.38 -1.79
CA PRO A 198 -8.80 -20.57 -2.49
C PRO A 198 -9.59 -19.27 -2.64
N LYS A 199 -9.41 -18.30 -1.73
CA LYS A 199 -10.07 -16.99 -1.78
C LYS A 199 -9.48 -16.03 -2.81
N LEU A 200 -8.17 -16.11 -3.10
CA LEU A 200 -7.52 -15.22 -4.08
C LEU A 200 -8.11 -15.36 -5.49
N ALA A 201 -8.59 -16.55 -5.87
CA ALA A 201 -9.26 -16.79 -7.14
C ALA A 201 -10.79 -16.73 -7.05
N ASP A 202 -11.36 -16.50 -5.87
CA ASP A 202 -12.80 -16.44 -5.64
C ASP A 202 -13.41 -15.19 -6.33
N PRO A 203 -14.49 -15.34 -7.13
CA PRO A 203 -15.11 -14.22 -7.82
C PRO A 203 -15.54 -13.08 -6.89
N SER A 204 -15.95 -13.37 -5.66
CA SER A 204 -16.38 -12.34 -4.69
C SER A 204 -15.17 -11.51 -4.18
N THR A 205 -14.02 -12.13 -3.99
CA THR A 205 -12.76 -11.48 -3.62
C THR A 205 -12.25 -10.58 -4.76
N LEU A 206 -12.24 -11.12 -5.98
CA LEU A 206 -11.85 -10.35 -7.17
C LEU A 206 -12.78 -9.16 -7.40
N ALA A 207 -14.09 -9.37 -7.27
CA ALA A 207 -15.08 -8.29 -7.37
C ALA A 207 -14.92 -7.22 -6.29
N ALA A 208 -14.53 -7.60 -5.07
CA ALA A 208 -14.23 -6.64 -4.01
C ALA A 208 -13.04 -5.74 -4.39
N GLY A 209 -11.96 -6.31 -4.91
CA GLY A 209 -10.82 -5.55 -5.42
C GLY A 209 -11.18 -4.62 -6.57
N GLN A 210 -12.00 -5.10 -7.52
CA GLN A 210 -12.47 -4.29 -8.64
C GLN A 210 -13.37 -3.13 -8.18
N ARG A 211 -14.27 -3.37 -7.21
CA ARG A 211 -15.11 -2.29 -6.62
C ARG A 211 -14.26 -1.24 -5.93
N LEU A 212 -13.25 -1.64 -5.16
CA LEU A 212 -12.34 -0.70 -4.54
C LEU A 212 -11.62 0.16 -5.58
N LEU A 213 -11.07 -0.46 -6.61
CA LEU A 213 -10.36 0.26 -7.67
C LEU A 213 -11.30 1.25 -8.37
N ALA A 214 -12.52 0.83 -8.72
CA ALA A 214 -13.52 1.70 -9.34
C ALA A 214 -13.93 2.86 -8.42
N ALA A 215 -14.12 2.61 -7.11
CA ALA A 215 -14.43 3.65 -6.14
C ALA A 215 -13.30 4.67 -6.01
N VAL A 216 -12.04 4.23 -5.97
CA VAL A 216 -10.88 5.12 -5.98
C VAL A 216 -10.82 5.92 -7.29
N ASP A 217 -11.05 5.28 -8.43
CA ASP A 217 -11.02 5.95 -9.75
C ASP A 217 -12.10 7.02 -9.88
N ALA A 218 -13.25 6.82 -9.27
CA ALA A 218 -14.31 7.84 -9.23
C ALA A 218 -13.91 9.12 -8.47
N GLU A 219 -12.99 9.04 -7.51
CA GLU A 219 -12.47 10.18 -6.76
C GLU A 219 -11.37 10.96 -7.52
N ILE A 220 -10.64 10.30 -8.43
CA ILE A 220 -9.48 10.89 -9.12
C ILE A 220 -9.80 12.22 -9.82
N PRO A 221 -10.92 12.38 -10.59
CA PRO A 221 -11.20 13.63 -11.27
C PRO A 221 -11.31 14.83 -10.33
N ALA A 222 -11.99 14.68 -9.19
CA ALA A 222 -12.16 15.74 -8.21
C ALA A 222 -10.83 16.10 -7.52
N VAL A 223 -10.05 15.08 -7.13
CA VAL A 223 -8.72 15.30 -6.53
C VAL A 223 -7.77 15.95 -7.53
N PHE A 224 -7.81 15.56 -8.80
CA PHE A 224 -6.97 16.12 -9.85
C PHE A 224 -7.33 17.58 -10.14
N ALA A 225 -8.62 17.91 -10.17
CA ALA A 225 -9.10 19.29 -10.37
C ALA A 225 -8.67 20.25 -9.25
N ALA A 226 -8.42 19.74 -8.04
CA ALA A 226 -7.94 20.53 -6.91
C ALA A 226 -6.42 20.79 -6.92
N LEU A 227 -5.67 20.15 -7.83
CA LEU A 227 -4.24 20.42 -7.98
C LEU A 227 -4.03 21.82 -8.57
N PRO A 228 -3.05 22.58 -8.06
CA PRO A 228 -2.63 23.82 -8.68
C PRO A 228 -2.03 23.56 -10.06
N ALA A 229 -1.91 24.59 -10.87
CA ALA A 229 -1.12 24.51 -12.09
C ALA A 229 0.29 23.98 -11.77
N LEU A 230 0.82 23.13 -12.67
CA LEU A 230 2.12 22.52 -12.44
C LEU A 230 3.20 23.61 -12.27
N PRO A 231 4.09 23.45 -11.27
CA PRO A 231 5.22 24.36 -11.13
C PRO A 231 6.14 24.27 -12.36
N PRO A 232 6.83 25.36 -12.72
CA PRO A 232 7.78 25.34 -13.84
C PRO A 232 9.02 24.46 -13.59
N ALA A 233 9.28 24.05 -12.36
CA ALA A 233 10.41 23.23 -11.92
C ALA A 233 9.97 22.23 -10.84
N PRO A 234 10.62 21.06 -10.73
CA PRO A 234 11.72 20.55 -11.55
C PRO A 234 11.29 20.20 -12.97
N PRO A 235 12.21 20.12 -13.94
CA PRO A 235 11.88 19.74 -15.31
C PRO A 235 11.26 18.34 -15.32
N MET A 236 10.29 18.13 -16.21
CA MET A 236 9.66 16.82 -16.36
C MET A 236 10.71 15.78 -16.73
N PRO A 237 10.68 14.58 -16.14
CA PRO A 237 11.61 13.50 -16.49
C PRO A 237 11.54 13.13 -17.98
N ALA A 238 12.58 12.47 -18.46
CA ALA A 238 12.68 12.12 -19.88
C ALA A 238 11.54 11.24 -20.34
N GLU A 239 10.90 11.59 -21.47
CA GLU A 239 9.74 10.89 -22.03
C GLU A 239 10.02 9.40 -22.32
N ARG A 240 11.27 9.06 -22.65
CA ARG A 240 11.71 7.66 -22.86
C ARG A 240 11.43 6.75 -21.65
N GLU A 241 11.26 7.29 -20.45
CA GLU A 241 10.99 6.53 -19.23
C GLU A 241 9.49 6.36 -18.96
N PHE A 242 8.61 7.10 -19.67
CA PHE A 242 7.17 7.09 -19.43
C PHE A 242 6.56 5.69 -19.56
N THR A 243 6.99 4.91 -20.56
CA THR A 243 6.50 3.55 -20.76
C THR A 243 6.79 2.65 -19.57
N ALA A 244 8.02 2.71 -19.04
CA ALA A 244 8.41 1.92 -17.89
C ALA A 244 7.66 2.34 -16.61
N ILE A 245 7.45 3.63 -16.42
CA ILE A 245 6.67 4.13 -15.28
C ILE A 245 5.19 3.76 -15.42
N ARG A 246 4.59 3.86 -16.61
CA ARG A 246 3.22 3.42 -16.85
C ARG A 246 3.05 1.94 -16.53
N SER A 247 3.95 1.09 -17.00
CA SER A 247 3.95 -0.36 -16.67
C SER A 247 4.01 -0.58 -15.16
N ALA A 248 4.88 0.13 -14.45
CA ALA A 248 4.97 0.04 -12.98
C ALA A 248 3.67 0.49 -12.30
N LEU A 249 3.04 1.57 -12.78
CA LEU A 249 1.74 2.03 -12.26
C LEU A 249 0.63 1.01 -12.52
N ASP A 250 0.59 0.41 -13.70
CA ASP A 250 -0.40 -0.61 -14.06
C ASP A 250 -0.25 -1.85 -13.18
N THR A 251 0.98 -2.34 -12.99
CA THR A 251 1.31 -3.40 -12.05
C THR A 251 0.81 -3.09 -10.64
N TYR A 252 1.12 -1.89 -10.15
CA TYR A 252 0.72 -1.46 -8.82
C TYR A 252 -0.81 -1.43 -8.67
N ARG A 253 -1.52 -0.93 -9.67
CA ARG A 253 -2.99 -0.86 -9.68
C ARG A 253 -3.65 -2.23 -9.80
N GLN A 254 -2.97 -3.20 -10.41
CA GLN A 254 -3.42 -4.59 -10.47
C GLN A 254 -3.28 -5.29 -9.11
N THR A 255 -2.20 -5.06 -8.39
CA THR A 255 -1.87 -5.82 -7.18
C THR A 255 -2.32 -5.17 -5.87
N SER A 256 -2.41 -3.83 -5.81
CA SER A 256 -2.73 -3.11 -4.57
C SER A 256 -4.15 -3.33 -4.05
N PRO A 257 -5.21 -3.48 -4.87
CA PRO A 257 -6.54 -3.78 -4.37
C PRO A 257 -6.60 -5.08 -3.56
N GLU A 258 -5.87 -6.12 -3.99
CA GLU A 258 -5.75 -7.38 -3.25
C GLU A 258 -5.22 -7.15 -1.83
N MET A 259 -4.25 -6.25 -1.67
CA MET A 259 -3.66 -5.96 -0.35
C MET A 259 -4.66 -5.35 0.61
N VAL A 260 -5.58 -4.52 0.12
CA VAL A 260 -6.67 -3.97 0.95
C VAL A 260 -7.67 -5.05 1.31
N VAL A 261 -8.10 -5.83 0.32
CA VAL A 261 -9.08 -6.91 0.50
C VAL A 261 -8.54 -7.95 1.49
N CYS A 262 -7.34 -8.48 1.25
CA CYS A 262 -6.74 -9.49 2.12
C CYS A 262 -6.36 -8.93 3.49
N GLY A 263 -5.84 -7.70 3.55
CA GLY A 263 -5.57 -7.03 4.83
C GLY A 263 -6.83 -6.90 5.69
N ARG A 264 -7.97 -6.55 5.08
CA ARG A 264 -9.27 -6.49 5.78
C ARG A 264 -9.76 -7.88 6.16
N MET A 265 -9.76 -8.86 5.24
CA MET A 265 -10.17 -10.24 5.53
C MET A 265 -9.39 -10.84 6.70
N ILE A 266 -8.07 -10.67 6.72
CA ILE A 266 -7.22 -11.14 7.82
C ILE A 266 -7.54 -10.36 9.10
N GLY A 267 -7.56 -9.02 9.02
CA GLY A 267 -7.81 -8.15 10.15
C GLY A 267 -9.13 -8.45 10.86
N ASP A 268 -10.20 -8.69 10.09
CA ASP A 268 -11.55 -9.01 10.59
C ASP A 268 -11.62 -10.42 11.20
N ALA A 269 -10.73 -11.33 10.80
CA ALA A 269 -10.64 -12.68 11.36
C ALA A 269 -9.81 -12.77 12.65
N LEU A 270 -9.05 -11.73 12.99
CA LEU A 270 -8.23 -11.72 14.22
C LEU A 270 -9.10 -11.72 15.49
N PRO A 271 -8.61 -12.27 16.60
CA PRO A 271 -9.34 -12.21 17.87
C PRO A 271 -9.66 -10.76 18.26
N GLU A 272 -10.78 -10.55 18.97
CA GLU A 272 -11.09 -9.23 19.51
C GLU A 272 -9.94 -8.72 20.40
N PRO A 273 -9.54 -7.43 20.31
CA PRO A 273 -8.55 -6.85 21.22
C PRO A 273 -8.96 -7.02 22.69
N GLU A 274 -8.00 -7.26 23.59
CA GLU A 274 -8.31 -7.30 25.01
C GLU A 274 -8.83 -5.95 25.49
N ARG A 275 -9.88 -5.96 26.32
CA ARG A 275 -10.46 -4.74 26.89
C ARG A 275 -9.40 -4.03 27.75
N GLY A 276 -8.85 -2.96 27.25
CA GLY A 276 -7.77 -2.16 27.85
C GLY A 276 -6.72 -1.69 26.86
N GLU A 277 -6.63 -2.31 25.70
CA GLU A 277 -5.73 -1.93 24.60
C GLU A 277 -6.45 -1.08 23.54
N SER A 278 -7.04 0.06 23.95
CA SER A 278 -7.40 1.09 22.95
C SER A 278 -6.14 1.54 22.25
N ILE A 279 -6.06 1.31 20.96
CA ILE A 279 -5.05 1.93 20.08
C ILE A 279 -5.27 3.45 20.17
N ARG A 280 -4.46 4.12 21.00
CA ARG A 280 -4.38 5.58 21.03
C ARG A 280 -3.52 6.09 19.88
#